data_7c9f16457e3c2014b8c2f0e95ae23df5
#
_entry.id   7c9f16457e3c2014b8c2f0e95ae23df5
#
_cell.length_a   1.000
_cell.length_b   1.000
_cell.length_c   1.000
_cell.angle_alpha   90.00
_cell.angle_beta   90.00
_cell.angle_gamma   90.00
#
_symmetry.space_group_name_H-M   'P 1'
#
loop_
_entity.id
_entity.type
_entity.pdbx_description
1 polymer ?
#
loop_
_entity_poly.entity_id
_entity_poly.type
_entity_poly.pdbx_seq_one_letter_code
_entity_poly.pdbx_strand_id
1 'polypeptide(L)'
;FDRVLDALYQIYGDFKYLFLDEVQNIKGWQLFVNRLLRQKVHLFVTGSNSKLLSSELTTHLTGRHNKVELYPFSFAEYATMRGVELRSLSTKSKALRKKALHEYLTDGGFPELLNEQNKRGYIEALLNSIIKNDIARRFRLRHVEVLRRMAIYLADNFCQEFVATDLANMFG
;
A
#
# COMPACT_ATOMS: atom_id res chain seq x y z
N PHE A 1 7.23 16.97 -19.43
CA PHE A 1 8.15 15.84 -19.23
C PHE A 1 9.52 16.07 -19.85
N ASP A 2 9.65 16.89 -20.93
CA ASP A 2 10.96 17.18 -21.55
C ASP A 2 11.94 17.76 -20.55
N ARG A 3 11.52 18.75 -19.76
CA ARG A 3 12.36 19.36 -18.70
C ARG A 3 12.82 18.33 -17.65
N VAL A 4 11.99 17.32 -17.34
CA VAL A 4 12.36 16.26 -16.39
C VAL A 4 13.43 15.36 -17.00
N LEU A 5 13.28 14.99 -18.27
CA LEU A 5 14.28 14.20 -18.96
C LEU A 5 15.61 14.96 -19.11
N ASP A 6 15.54 16.23 -19.50
CA ASP A 6 16.74 17.07 -19.63
C ASP A 6 17.49 17.15 -18.29
N ALA A 7 16.77 17.36 -17.19
CA ALA A 7 17.37 17.38 -15.85
C ALA A 7 17.99 16.01 -15.48
N LEU A 8 17.30 14.91 -15.77
CA LEU A 8 17.83 13.57 -15.51
C LEU A 8 19.12 13.30 -16.29
N TYR A 9 19.15 13.66 -17.58
CA TYR A 9 20.36 13.51 -18.40
C TYR A 9 21.48 14.43 -17.97
N GLN A 10 21.18 15.66 -17.53
CA GLN A 10 22.20 16.59 -17.03
C GLN A 10 22.85 16.10 -15.72
N ILE A 11 22.05 15.44 -14.83
CA ILE A 11 22.52 14.99 -13.52
C ILE A 11 23.21 13.62 -13.62
N TYR A 12 22.61 12.68 -14.34
CA TYR A 12 23.00 11.27 -14.33
C TYR A 12 23.62 10.77 -15.64
N GLY A 13 23.63 11.59 -16.70
CA GLY A 13 24.02 11.12 -18.04
C GLY A 13 23.07 10.05 -18.55
N ASP A 14 23.61 9.01 -19.20
CA ASP A 14 22.82 7.85 -19.62
C ASP A 14 22.49 6.98 -18.42
N PHE A 15 21.20 6.76 -18.19
CA PHE A 15 20.70 5.90 -17.12
C PHE A 15 19.90 4.72 -17.70
N LYS A 16 20.08 3.54 -17.08
CA LYS A 16 19.41 2.31 -17.50
C LYS A 16 18.16 1.99 -16.66
N TYR A 17 18.09 2.49 -15.44
CA TYR A 17 17.03 2.22 -14.48
C TYR A 17 16.45 3.53 -13.95
N LEU A 18 15.13 3.59 -13.83
CA LEU A 18 14.44 4.73 -13.24
C LEU A 18 13.30 4.24 -12.36
N PHE A 19 13.23 4.79 -11.16
CA PHE A 19 12.18 4.54 -10.18
C PHE A 19 11.25 5.75 -10.15
N LEU A 20 9.96 5.52 -10.38
CA LEU A 20 8.92 6.53 -10.39
C LEU A 20 7.91 6.19 -9.31
N ASP A 21 7.89 7.00 -8.25
CA ASP A 21 7.03 6.79 -7.09
C ASP A 21 5.74 7.60 -7.21
N GLU A 22 4.61 6.99 -6.80
CA GLU A 22 3.28 7.61 -6.77
C GLU A 22 2.90 8.32 -8.10
N VAL A 23 3.15 7.66 -9.24
CA VAL A 23 3.00 8.26 -10.57
C VAL A 23 1.60 8.76 -10.88
N GLN A 24 0.55 8.20 -10.26
CA GLN A 24 -0.83 8.63 -10.46
C GLN A 24 -1.08 10.08 -10.03
N ASN A 25 -0.17 10.68 -9.28
CA ASN A 25 -0.25 12.09 -8.90
C ASN A 25 0.11 13.04 -10.05
N ILE A 26 0.65 12.52 -11.16
CA ILE A 26 1.11 13.32 -12.30
C ILE A 26 0.24 13.00 -13.52
N LYS A 27 -0.49 14.00 -14.00
CA LYS A 27 -1.34 13.83 -15.18
C LYS A 27 -0.50 13.49 -16.42
N GLY A 28 -0.90 12.44 -17.14
CA GLY A 28 -0.25 12.01 -18.37
C GLY A 28 1.06 11.24 -18.17
N TRP A 29 1.29 10.72 -16.97
CA TRP A 29 2.47 9.91 -16.63
C TRP A 29 2.67 8.70 -17.58
N GLN A 30 1.58 8.13 -18.10
CA GLN A 30 1.60 6.99 -18.99
C GLN A 30 2.36 7.30 -20.30
N LEU A 31 2.24 8.53 -20.81
CA LEU A 31 2.95 8.97 -22.00
C LEU A 31 4.47 9.06 -21.73
N PHE A 32 4.83 9.52 -20.53
CA PHE A 32 6.22 9.59 -20.10
C PHE A 32 6.85 8.20 -19.96
N VAL A 33 6.15 7.30 -19.27
CA VAL A 33 6.56 5.89 -19.14
C VAL A 33 6.73 5.22 -20.49
N ASN A 34 5.77 5.38 -21.40
CA ASN A 34 5.86 4.82 -22.76
C ASN A 34 7.06 5.38 -23.57
N ARG A 35 7.39 6.66 -23.37
CA ARG A 35 8.56 7.27 -24.01
C ARG A 35 9.86 6.63 -23.52
N LEU A 36 9.99 6.46 -22.20
CA LEU A 36 11.16 5.85 -21.57
C LEU A 36 11.32 4.37 -21.94
N LEU A 37 10.22 3.62 -22.02
CA LEU A 37 10.24 2.22 -22.48
C LEU A 37 10.76 2.08 -23.91
N ARG A 38 10.41 3.03 -24.81
CA ARG A 38 10.96 3.05 -26.18
C ARG A 38 12.46 3.33 -26.20
N GLN A 39 12.97 4.04 -25.19
CA GLN A 39 14.40 4.29 -25.00
C GLN A 39 15.11 3.13 -24.27
N LYS A 40 14.40 1.99 -24.04
CA LYS A 40 14.92 0.80 -23.36
C LYS A 40 15.38 1.05 -21.91
N VAL A 41 14.80 2.03 -21.24
CA VAL A 41 14.99 2.25 -19.82
C VAL A 41 14.16 1.23 -19.03
N HIS A 42 14.76 0.58 -18.03
CA HIS A 42 14.06 -0.28 -17.09
C HIS A 42 13.35 0.57 -16.05
N LEU A 43 12.03 0.47 -16.02
CA LEU A 43 11.19 1.31 -15.17
C LEU A 43 10.60 0.51 -14.00
N PHE A 44 10.70 1.06 -12.82
CA PHE A 44 9.98 0.64 -11.62
C PHE A 44 8.99 1.74 -11.26
N VAL A 45 7.72 1.40 -11.31
CA VAL A 45 6.63 2.37 -11.13
C VAL A 45 5.81 1.95 -9.93
N THR A 46 5.64 2.83 -8.96
CA THR A 46 4.77 2.57 -7.81
C THR A 46 3.53 3.43 -7.82
N GLY A 47 2.52 3.01 -7.07
CA GLY A 47 1.32 3.79 -6.83
C GLY A 47 0.39 3.09 -5.87
N SER A 48 -0.23 3.85 -4.98
CA SER A 48 -1.12 3.38 -3.93
C SER A 48 -2.49 2.91 -4.43
N ASN A 49 -2.82 3.18 -5.70
CA ASN A 49 -4.11 2.84 -6.28
C ASN A 49 -4.01 1.76 -7.35
N SER A 50 -4.12 0.51 -6.93
CA SER A 50 -4.07 -0.65 -7.82
C SER A 50 -5.10 -0.62 -8.95
N LYS A 51 -6.30 -0.06 -8.72
CA LYS A 51 -7.36 0.02 -9.76
C LYS A 51 -7.06 1.04 -10.84
N LEU A 52 -6.56 2.23 -10.48
CA LEU A 52 -6.18 3.25 -11.45
C LEU A 52 -4.94 2.81 -12.24
N LEU A 53 -3.93 2.31 -11.55
CA LEU A 53 -2.75 1.75 -12.19
C LEU A 53 -3.10 0.58 -13.12
N SER A 54 -3.96 -0.35 -12.70
CA SER A 54 -4.31 -1.50 -13.52
C SER A 54 -5.12 -1.13 -14.76
N SER A 55 -6.10 -0.22 -14.68
CA SER A 55 -6.89 0.21 -15.84
C SER A 55 -6.06 1.05 -16.81
N GLU A 56 -5.27 1.99 -16.31
CA GLU A 56 -4.40 2.83 -17.13
C GLU A 56 -3.22 2.04 -17.72
N LEU A 57 -2.64 1.10 -16.96
CA LEU A 57 -1.59 0.21 -17.44
C LEU A 57 -2.11 -0.76 -18.50
N THR A 58 -3.31 -1.32 -18.30
CA THR A 58 -3.92 -2.24 -19.27
C THR A 58 -4.16 -1.55 -20.60
N THR A 59 -4.57 -0.28 -20.59
CA THR A 59 -4.85 0.47 -21.82
C THR A 59 -3.60 0.93 -22.54
N HIS A 60 -2.56 1.37 -21.82
CA HIS A 60 -1.40 2.03 -22.42
C HIS A 60 -0.11 1.21 -22.42
N LEU A 61 0.00 0.20 -21.55
CA LEU A 61 1.20 -0.62 -21.36
C LEU A 61 0.94 -2.11 -21.54
N THR A 62 -0.11 -2.49 -22.30
CA THR A 62 -0.52 -3.87 -22.52
C THR A 62 0.66 -4.77 -22.91
N GLY A 63 0.90 -5.82 -22.13
CA GLY A 63 1.95 -6.80 -22.40
C GLY A 63 3.39 -6.35 -22.17
N ARG A 64 3.61 -5.15 -21.60
CA ARG A 64 4.96 -4.58 -21.41
C ARG A 64 5.30 -4.33 -19.93
N HIS A 65 4.57 -4.92 -19.00
CA HIS A 65 4.83 -4.75 -17.57
C HIS A 65 4.57 -6.03 -16.82
N ASN A 66 5.27 -6.19 -15.71
CA ASN A 66 5.00 -7.18 -14.68
C ASN A 66 4.42 -6.46 -13.46
N LYS A 67 3.24 -6.89 -13.02
CA LYS A 67 2.60 -6.35 -11.82
C LYS A 67 3.10 -7.11 -10.59
N VAL A 68 3.54 -6.37 -9.59
CA VAL A 68 3.86 -6.89 -8.26
C VAL A 68 2.96 -6.20 -7.25
N GLU A 69 2.18 -6.97 -6.50
CA GLU A 69 1.35 -6.47 -5.41
C GLU A 69 2.07 -6.68 -4.09
N LEU A 70 2.24 -5.60 -3.33
CA LEU A 70 2.83 -5.64 -2.01
C LEU A 70 1.73 -5.54 -0.96
N TYR A 71 1.70 -6.50 -0.06
CA TYR A 71 0.81 -6.56 1.09
C TYR A 71 1.62 -6.40 2.39
N PRO A 72 0.97 -6.06 3.50
CA PRO A 72 1.58 -6.25 4.80
C PRO A 72 2.06 -7.70 4.97
N PHE A 73 3.03 -7.92 5.86
CA PHE A 73 3.55 -9.27 6.10
C PHE A 73 2.45 -10.26 6.42
N SER A 74 2.49 -11.41 5.79
CA SER A 74 1.81 -12.61 6.28
C SER A 74 2.41 -13.04 7.61
N PHE A 75 1.70 -13.87 8.38
CA PHE A 75 2.26 -14.40 9.63
C PHE A 75 3.58 -15.17 9.42
N ALA A 76 3.72 -15.86 8.29
CA ALA A 76 4.95 -16.59 7.97
C ALA A 76 6.14 -15.64 7.76
N GLU A 77 5.96 -14.55 7.04
CA GLU A 77 6.98 -13.51 6.83
C GLU A 77 7.30 -12.80 8.14
N TYR A 78 6.28 -12.41 8.91
CA TYR A 78 6.45 -11.82 10.23
C TYR A 78 7.26 -12.72 11.17
N ALA A 79 6.90 -14.00 11.26
CA ALA A 79 7.60 -14.99 12.09
C ALA A 79 9.07 -15.15 11.66
N THR A 80 9.32 -15.17 10.35
CA THR A 80 10.69 -15.22 9.80
C THR A 80 11.50 -14.01 10.22
N MET A 81 10.95 -12.80 10.08
CA MET A 81 11.61 -11.56 10.48
C MET A 81 11.89 -11.49 11.99
N ARG A 82 11.04 -12.14 12.80
CA ARG A 82 11.22 -12.26 14.26
C ARG A 82 12.12 -13.43 14.67
N GLY A 83 12.67 -14.20 13.73
CA GLY A 83 13.49 -15.39 14.02
C GLY A 83 12.71 -16.54 14.65
N VAL A 84 11.39 -16.60 14.43
CA VAL A 84 10.52 -17.66 14.99
C VAL A 84 10.42 -18.82 14.02
N GLU A 85 10.89 -19.97 14.46
CA GLU A 85 10.85 -21.19 13.65
C GLU A 85 9.42 -21.79 13.58
N LEU A 86 8.87 -21.86 12.35
CA LEU A 86 7.50 -22.33 12.14
C LEU A 86 7.35 -23.84 12.08
N ARG A 87 8.39 -24.56 11.68
CA ARG A 87 8.32 -26.02 11.41
C ARG A 87 8.67 -26.89 12.60
N SER A 88 9.42 -26.40 13.58
CA SER A 88 9.84 -27.18 14.74
C SER A 88 8.65 -27.59 15.61
N LEU A 89 8.64 -28.84 16.06
CA LEU A 89 7.60 -29.42 16.92
C LEU A 89 7.93 -29.32 18.42
N SER A 90 9.09 -28.75 18.79
CA SER A 90 9.48 -28.62 20.18
C SER A 90 8.50 -27.75 20.96
N THR A 91 8.38 -28.02 22.25
CA THR A 91 7.50 -27.23 23.16
C THR A 91 7.90 -25.75 23.19
N LYS A 92 9.21 -25.47 23.16
CA LYS A 92 9.75 -24.10 23.09
C LYS A 92 9.30 -23.39 21.81
N SER A 93 9.46 -24.03 20.64
CA SER A 93 9.08 -23.42 19.37
C SER A 93 7.55 -23.22 19.26
N LYS A 94 6.77 -24.14 19.80
CA LYS A 94 5.30 -23.97 19.89
C LYS A 94 4.91 -22.76 20.74
N ALA A 95 5.54 -22.57 21.88
CA ALA A 95 5.28 -21.42 22.76
C ALA A 95 5.68 -20.10 22.08
N LEU A 96 6.84 -20.04 21.44
CA LEU A 96 7.30 -18.85 20.72
C LEU A 96 6.38 -18.50 19.54
N ARG A 97 5.90 -19.50 18.78
CA ARG A 97 4.92 -19.28 17.71
C ARG A 97 3.60 -18.73 18.23
N LYS A 98 3.09 -19.29 19.34
CA LYS A 98 1.84 -18.81 19.94
C LYS A 98 1.98 -17.36 20.38
N LYS A 99 3.12 -17.00 20.98
CA LYS A 99 3.42 -15.61 21.37
C LYS A 99 3.48 -14.71 20.14
N ALA A 100 4.26 -15.09 19.12
CA ALA A 100 4.40 -14.32 17.88
C ALA A 100 3.07 -14.15 17.14
N LEU A 101 2.22 -15.19 17.13
CA LEU A 101 0.89 -15.11 16.53
C LEU A 101 -0.01 -14.11 17.28
N HIS A 102 0.04 -14.12 18.61
CA HIS A 102 -0.72 -13.16 19.42
C HIS A 102 -0.26 -11.72 19.13
N GLU A 103 1.06 -11.49 19.09
CA GLU A 103 1.63 -10.18 18.75
C GLU A 103 1.19 -9.75 17.33
N TYR A 104 1.28 -10.66 16.35
CA TYR A 104 0.86 -10.39 14.97
C TYR A 104 -0.64 -10.05 14.85
N LEU A 105 -1.51 -10.77 15.56
CA LEU A 105 -2.95 -10.50 15.57
C LEU A 105 -3.31 -9.18 16.27
N THR A 106 -2.47 -8.75 17.21
CA THR A 106 -2.68 -7.50 17.94
C THR A 106 -2.12 -6.28 17.19
N ASP A 107 -0.91 -6.41 16.66
CA ASP A 107 -0.15 -5.30 16.07
C ASP A 107 -0.33 -5.21 14.54
N GLY A 108 -0.68 -6.31 13.88
CA GLY A 108 -0.77 -6.41 12.43
C GLY A 108 0.56 -6.73 11.74
N GLY A 109 0.52 -6.72 10.40
CA GLY A 109 1.64 -7.15 9.55
C GLY A 109 2.42 -6.02 8.88
N PHE A 110 2.27 -4.75 9.27
CA PHE A 110 3.06 -3.67 8.69
C PHE A 110 4.53 -3.81 9.09
N PRO A 111 5.47 -3.82 8.13
CA PRO A 111 6.91 -4.00 8.42
C PRO A 111 7.47 -2.98 9.42
N GLU A 112 7.01 -1.75 9.34
CA GLU A 112 7.43 -0.64 10.20
C GLU A 112 7.16 -0.92 11.68
N LEU A 113 6.09 -1.66 11.98
CA LEU A 113 5.70 -1.99 13.35
C LEU A 113 6.67 -2.95 14.05
N LEU A 114 7.56 -3.61 13.32
CA LEU A 114 8.59 -4.47 13.93
C LEU A 114 9.54 -3.67 14.84
N ASN A 115 9.84 -2.44 14.47
CA ASN A 115 10.79 -1.56 15.17
C ASN A 115 10.12 -0.36 15.85
N GLU A 116 8.80 -0.18 15.66
CA GLU A 116 8.06 0.94 16.25
C GLU A 116 7.77 0.70 17.74
N GLN A 117 8.12 1.67 18.58
CA GLN A 117 7.86 1.62 20.01
C GLN A 117 6.41 1.97 20.35
N ASN A 118 5.85 2.95 19.66
CA ASN A 118 4.45 3.37 19.82
C ASN A 118 3.59 2.85 18.66
N LYS A 119 3.43 1.54 18.57
CA LYS A 119 2.70 0.86 17.51
C LYS A 119 1.26 1.36 17.35
N ARG A 120 0.58 1.57 18.46
CA ARG A 120 -0.80 2.08 18.46
C ARG A 120 -0.88 3.48 17.86
N GLY A 121 -0.01 4.39 18.31
CA GLY A 121 0.04 5.76 17.76
C GLY A 121 0.40 5.76 16.28
N TYR A 122 1.29 4.86 15.85
CA TYR A 122 1.62 4.69 14.43
C TYR A 122 0.39 4.27 13.60
N ILE A 123 -0.34 3.23 14.04
CA ILE A 123 -1.53 2.73 13.35
C ILE A 123 -2.63 3.80 13.31
N GLU A 124 -2.87 4.51 14.41
CA GLU A 124 -3.85 5.60 14.46
C GLU A 124 -3.48 6.74 13.49
N ALA A 125 -2.21 7.14 13.44
CA ALA A 125 -1.72 8.15 12.51
C ALA A 125 -1.86 7.69 11.05
N LEU A 126 -1.51 6.45 10.76
CA LEU A 126 -1.64 5.84 9.43
C LEU A 126 -3.11 5.80 8.98
N LEU A 127 -4.02 5.31 9.83
CA LEU A 127 -5.45 5.27 9.55
C LEU A 127 -6.00 6.67 9.26
N ASN A 128 -5.66 7.65 10.10
CA ASN A 128 -6.09 9.03 9.91
C ASN A 128 -5.53 9.63 8.60
N SER A 129 -4.29 9.31 8.24
CA SER A 129 -3.69 9.74 6.97
C SER A 129 -4.43 9.15 5.76
N ILE A 130 -4.71 7.85 5.77
CA ILE A 130 -5.45 7.17 4.71
C ILE A 130 -6.85 7.77 4.55
N ILE A 131 -7.59 7.92 5.65
CA ILE A 131 -8.95 8.48 5.60
C ILE A 131 -8.93 9.91 5.05
N LYS A 132 -8.00 10.75 5.53
CA LYS A 132 -7.95 12.16 5.16
C LYS A 132 -7.39 12.38 3.75
N ASN A 133 -6.25 11.75 3.44
CA ASN A 133 -5.51 12.04 2.21
C ASN A 133 -5.95 11.15 1.04
N ASP A 134 -6.13 9.86 1.28
CA ASP A 134 -6.40 8.91 0.20
C ASP A 134 -7.90 8.77 -0.08
N ILE A 135 -8.75 8.97 0.92
CA ILE A 135 -10.21 8.85 0.74
C ILE A 135 -10.85 10.24 0.65
N ALA A 136 -10.85 11.01 1.72
CA ALA A 136 -11.63 12.26 1.79
C ALA A 136 -11.16 13.28 0.74
N ARG A 137 -9.87 13.54 0.64
CA ARG A 137 -9.30 14.48 -0.35
C ARG A 137 -9.55 14.01 -1.78
N ARG A 138 -9.37 12.73 -2.04
CA ARG A 138 -9.52 12.15 -3.37
C ARG A 138 -10.95 12.23 -3.89
N PHE A 139 -11.91 11.87 -3.06
CA PHE A 139 -13.33 11.89 -3.39
C PHE A 139 -14.01 13.23 -3.04
N ARG A 140 -13.24 14.23 -2.60
CA ARG A 140 -13.73 15.56 -2.20
C ARG A 140 -14.82 15.51 -1.13
N LEU A 141 -14.71 14.57 -0.20
CA LEU A 141 -15.67 14.38 0.87
C LEU A 141 -15.43 15.40 1.99
N ARG A 142 -16.52 15.99 2.50
CA ARG A 142 -16.45 17.06 3.50
C ARG A 142 -16.43 16.53 4.95
N HIS A 143 -17.08 15.39 5.19
CA HIS A 143 -17.32 14.86 6.52
C HIS A 143 -16.30 13.76 6.88
N VAL A 144 -15.05 14.14 7.13
CA VAL A 144 -13.94 13.22 7.43
C VAL A 144 -14.21 12.39 8.70
N GLU A 145 -14.85 13.00 9.72
CA GLU A 145 -15.15 12.31 10.97
C GLU A 145 -16.20 11.21 10.80
N VAL A 146 -17.18 11.42 9.93
CA VAL A 146 -18.17 10.38 9.56
C VAL A 146 -17.46 9.19 8.90
N LEU A 147 -16.53 9.45 7.98
CA LEU A 147 -15.73 8.40 7.35
C LEU A 147 -14.90 7.62 8.36
N ARG A 148 -14.31 8.33 9.33
CA ARG A 148 -13.52 7.70 10.39
C ARG A 148 -14.38 6.77 11.24
N ARG A 149 -15.55 7.23 11.67
CA ARG A 149 -16.51 6.42 12.44
C ARG A 149 -16.98 5.20 11.65
N MET A 150 -17.28 5.38 10.36
CA MET A 150 -17.67 4.29 9.46
C MET A 150 -16.54 3.27 9.28
N ALA A 151 -15.29 3.73 9.12
CA ALA A 151 -14.14 2.83 9.00
C ALA A 151 -13.92 1.99 10.28
N ILE A 152 -14.06 2.60 11.46
CA ILE A 152 -13.99 1.89 12.75
C ILE A 152 -15.13 0.87 12.85
N TYR A 153 -16.37 1.29 12.55
CA TYR A 153 -17.53 0.40 12.59
C TYR A 153 -17.35 -0.82 11.67
N LEU A 154 -16.85 -0.63 10.45
CA LEU A 154 -16.57 -1.72 9.52
C LEU A 154 -15.46 -2.65 10.03
N ALA A 155 -14.43 -2.10 10.67
CA ALA A 155 -13.37 -2.88 11.27
C ALA A 155 -13.85 -3.71 12.47
N ASP A 156 -14.71 -3.14 13.31
CA ASP A 156 -15.28 -3.84 14.50
C ASP A 156 -16.27 -4.95 14.09
N ASN A 157 -16.86 -4.82 12.90
CA ASN A 157 -17.85 -5.76 12.36
C ASN A 157 -17.32 -6.52 11.12
N PHE A 158 -16.01 -6.80 11.07
CA PHE A 158 -15.43 -7.55 9.95
C PHE A 158 -16.10 -8.94 9.80
N CYS A 159 -16.12 -9.47 8.60
CA CYS A 159 -16.83 -10.71 8.23
C CYS A 159 -18.37 -10.63 8.26
N GLN A 160 -18.97 -9.44 8.38
CA GLN A 160 -20.41 -9.25 8.19
C GLN A 160 -20.70 -8.70 6.79
N GLU A 161 -21.87 -9.03 6.27
CA GLU A 161 -22.37 -8.43 5.03
C GLU A 161 -22.93 -7.03 5.32
N PHE A 162 -22.58 -6.07 4.46
CA PHE A 162 -23.06 -4.70 4.55
C PHE A 162 -23.76 -4.28 3.27
N VAL A 163 -24.87 -3.59 3.42
CA VAL A 163 -25.55 -2.91 2.32
C VAL A 163 -25.23 -1.42 2.40
N ALA A 164 -24.88 -0.82 1.26
CA ALA A 164 -24.48 0.60 1.23
C ALA A 164 -25.56 1.54 1.75
N THR A 165 -26.85 1.22 1.53
CA THR A 165 -28.00 1.97 2.04
C THR A 165 -28.06 1.95 3.57
N ASP A 166 -27.73 0.83 4.21
CA ASP A 166 -27.77 0.72 5.67
C ASP A 166 -26.67 1.57 6.31
N LEU A 167 -25.47 1.53 5.71
CA LEU A 167 -24.37 2.42 6.12
C LEU A 167 -24.71 3.89 5.92
N ALA A 168 -25.35 4.25 4.81
CA ALA A 168 -25.79 5.61 4.57
C ALA A 168 -26.84 6.06 5.61
N ASN A 169 -27.79 5.22 5.96
CA ASN A 169 -28.80 5.53 6.99
C ASN A 169 -28.19 5.64 8.40
N MET A 170 -27.13 4.89 8.67
CA MET A 170 -26.46 4.87 9.99
C MET A 170 -25.54 6.06 10.21
N PHE A 171 -24.87 6.53 9.16
CA PHE A 171 -23.81 7.55 9.24
C PHE A 171 -24.12 8.85 8.48
N GLY A 172 -25.18 8.89 7.68
CA GLY A 172 -25.53 9.93 6.71
C GLY A 172 -26.14 11.21 7.16
#